data_77dc6bfed72517c13f9c7d2a8004e735
#
_entry.id   77dc6bfed72517c13f9c7d2a8004e735
#
_cell.length_a   1.000
_cell.length_b   1.000
_cell.length_c   1.000
_cell.angle_alpha   90.00
_cell.angle_beta   90.00
_cell.angle_gamma   90.00
#
_symmetry.space_group_name_H-M   'P 1'
#
loop_
_entity.id
_entity.type
_entity.pdbx_description
1 polymer ?
#
loop_
_entity_poly.entity_id
_entity_poly.type
_entity_poly.pdbx_seq_one_letter_code
_entity_poly.pdbx_strand_id
1 'polypeptide(L)'
;TEIHNNKEFSVKRKYAGLYTVFINIIEEKTQNCRISFSGVFPRMTYICKNYDFSDTEIYHLNKFRIHCNRIRQNRDIPSYEDYLYDLKSLSDFIAKIYGRPIPENLKECLPHATRSITSADYAPDINIRITVSSWDKDFITGYTEDDNSVFVKIDYHKYAQNNDLDYITDLLAENTQLYLLNTKIEKNGIFCPEQIIYEPDYLLEISTIARCWKEYGDHPCNYLLEKISPARNTSAMLLGNLAGQFLDETINTQDLHENSYNNSIKRFFIKSALKIITCEESLKDFHHQAKEQMKNIRNFVEKIFPEIHNIERDKLILEPSFICKELGIQGRVDLLQDNYKILMEQKSGKRDIYTNRHKEEHYIQMLLYRLLLSYNFNIKNKDSEQYLLYSKYPDGLMLESSSDPNLMRKILRLRNRIVKYEMLYAEGAIKNILENLTPEELNINAKTNVLWKKFQLPHIRQILSIYQNASDLEKCYFARLFTFISKEHLLAKTGNSRRCSLE
;
A
#
# COMPACT_ATOMS: atom_id res chain seq x y z
N THR A 1 -12.27 27.85 -23.01
CA THR A 1 -12.51 29.31 -23.23
C THR A 1 -13.85 29.74 -22.63
N GLU A 2 -15.00 29.10 -23.00
CA GLU A 2 -16.33 29.48 -22.53
C GLU A 2 -16.47 29.46 -21.00
N ILE A 3 -15.96 28.43 -20.33
CA ILE A 3 -15.99 28.31 -18.87
C ILE A 3 -15.18 29.45 -18.20
N HIS A 4 -14.02 29.80 -18.76
CA HIS A 4 -13.18 30.85 -18.23
C HIS A 4 -13.84 32.25 -18.41
N ASN A 5 -14.36 32.52 -19.58
CA ASN A 5 -14.93 33.81 -19.97
C ASN A 5 -16.29 34.10 -19.31
N ASN A 6 -16.95 33.10 -18.76
CA ASN A 6 -18.22 33.30 -18.08
C ASN A 6 -18.03 34.07 -16.76
N LYS A 7 -18.47 35.34 -16.75
CA LYS A 7 -18.33 36.25 -15.59
C LYS A 7 -19.28 35.91 -14.42
N GLU A 8 -20.35 35.14 -14.69
CA GLU A 8 -21.30 34.73 -13.67
C GLU A 8 -20.81 33.51 -12.87
N PHE A 9 -19.79 32.81 -13.36
CA PHE A 9 -19.28 31.63 -12.71
C PHE A 9 -18.29 31.99 -11.59
N SER A 10 -18.60 31.57 -10.37
CA SER A 10 -17.63 31.55 -9.29
C SER A 10 -16.43 30.66 -9.61
N VAL A 11 -15.28 30.89 -8.98
CA VAL A 11 -14.07 30.05 -9.13
C VAL A 11 -14.40 28.57 -8.92
N LYS A 12 -15.20 28.25 -7.91
CA LYS A 12 -15.66 26.89 -7.63
C LYS A 12 -16.41 26.27 -8.82
N ARG A 13 -17.31 27.03 -9.46
CA ARG A 13 -18.07 26.58 -10.62
C ARG A 13 -17.19 26.42 -11.85
N LYS A 14 -16.21 27.29 -12.03
CA LYS A 14 -15.21 27.17 -13.10
C LYS A 14 -14.39 25.87 -12.95
N TYR A 15 -13.87 25.57 -11.75
CA TYR A 15 -13.17 24.30 -11.50
C TYR A 15 -14.03 23.08 -11.77
N ALA A 16 -15.30 23.09 -11.36
CA ALA A 16 -16.22 21.97 -11.65
C ALA A 16 -16.34 21.71 -13.15
N GLY A 17 -16.51 22.79 -13.96
CA GLY A 17 -16.56 22.67 -15.41
C GLY A 17 -15.24 22.16 -16.02
N LEU A 18 -14.10 22.71 -15.59
CA LEU A 18 -12.78 22.28 -16.04
C LEU A 18 -12.50 20.81 -15.70
N TYR A 19 -12.90 20.38 -14.50
CA TYR A 19 -12.76 18.97 -14.09
C TYR A 19 -13.61 18.03 -14.94
N THR A 20 -14.83 18.43 -15.29
CA THR A 20 -15.68 17.65 -16.21
C THR A 20 -15.01 17.48 -17.57
N VAL A 21 -14.46 18.56 -18.14
CA VAL A 21 -13.71 18.48 -19.41
C VAL A 21 -12.51 17.53 -19.28
N PHE A 22 -11.75 17.64 -18.20
CA PHE A 22 -10.60 16.79 -17.93
C PHE A 22 -10.98 15.29 -17.83
N ILE A 23 -12.04 14.97 -17.09
CA ILE A 23 -12.52 13.59 -16.97
C ILE A 23 -12.97 13.03 -18.30
N ASN A 24 -13.76 13.80 -19.07
CA ASN A 24 -14.25 13.35 -20.38
C ASN A 24 -13.09 13.01 -21.35
N ILE A 25 -12.02 13.82 -21.34
CA ILE A 25 -10.83 13.56 -22.17
C ILE A 25 -10.13 12.29 -21.72
N ILE A 26 -9.95 12.14 -20.39
CA ILE A 26 -9.30 10.95 -19.84
C ILE A 26 -10.11 9.70 -20.19
N GLU A 27 -11.42 9.73 -20.06
CA GLU A 27 -12.30 8.62 -20.40
C GLU A 27 -12.26 8.31 -21.90
N GLU A 28 -12.35 9.31 -22.76
CA GLU A 28 -12.23 9.16 -24.21
C GLU A 28 -10.93 8.46 -24.61
N LYS A 29 -9.81 8.92 -24.06
CA LYS A 29 -8.48 8.40 -24.43
C LYS A 29 -8.14 7.03 -23.82
N THR A 30 -8.88 6.59 -22.81
CA THR A 30 -8.67 5.29 -22.16
C THR A 30 -9.80 4.28 -22.37
N GLN A 31 -10.89 4.64 -23.07
CA GLN A 31 -12.04 3.75 -23.25
C GLN A 31 -11.72 2.43 -23.96
N ASN A 32 -10.75 2.46 -24.88
CA ASN A 32 -10.34 1.30 -25.68
C ASN A 32 -9.11 0.59 -25.11
N CYS A 33 -8.60 1.03 -23.95
CA CYS A 33 -7.47 0.38 -23.33
C CYS A 33 -7.89 -0.98 -22.75
N ARG A 34 -7.01 -1.99 -22.93
CA ARG A 34 -7.21 -3.32 -22.32
C ARG A 34 -6.84 -3.39 -20.85
N ILE A 35 -6.47 -2.25 -20.27
CA ILE A 35 -6.09 -2.10 -18.87
C ILE A 35 -7.24 -1.46 -18.10
N SER A 36 -7.61 -2.01 -16.97
CA SER A 36 -8.46 -1.33 -15.99
C SER A 36 -7.62 -0.37 -15.16
N PHE A 37 -8.21 0.75 -14.77
CA PHE A 37 -7.52 1.77 -13.98
C PHE A 37 -8.18 1.92 -12.62
N SER A 38 -7.39 1.98 -11.55
CA SER A 38 -7.88 2.15 -10.18
C SER A 38 -8.50 3.55 -9.92
N GLY A 39 -8.28 4.51 -10.80
CA GLY A 39 -8.84 5.86 -10.67
C GLY A 39 -8.38 6.83 -11.75
N VAL A 40 -8.60 8.13 -11.50
CA VAL A 40 -8.27 9.20 -12.44
C VAL A 40 -6.76 9.40 -12.60
N PHE A 41 -6.00 9.28 -11.50
CA PHE A 41 -4.56 9.52 -11.52
C PHE A 41 -3.80 8.52 -12.40
N PRO A 42 -4.01 7.18 -12.30
CA PRO A 42 -3.36 6.23 -13.20
C PRO A 42 -3.72 6.46 -14.67
N ARG A 43 -4.99 6.78 -14.98
CA ARG A 43 -5.42 7.12 -16.36
C ARG A 43 -4.68 8.34 -16.88
N MET A 44 -4.60 9.39 -16.08
CA MET A 44 -3.87 10.62 -16.41
C MET A 44 -2.40 10.33 -16.70
N THR A 45 -1.73 9.59 -15.80
CA THR A 45 -0.32 9.24 -15.94
C THR A 45 -0.06 8.39 -17.19
N TYR A 46 -0.93 7.40 -17.44
CA TYR A 46 -0.87 6.57 -18.64
C TYR A 46 -0.98 7.40 -19.94
N ILE A 47 -1.94 8.33 -20.00
CA ILE A 47 -2.08 9.24 -21.14
C ILE A 47 -0.83 10.13 -21.27
N CYS A 48 -0.37 10.73 -20.17
CA CYS A 48 0.79 11.62 -20.20
C CYS A 48 2.04 10.90 -20.74
N LYS A 49 2.27 9.64 -20.37
CA LYS A 49 3.37 8.83 -20.92
C LYS A 49 3.21 8.59 -22.43
N ASN A 50 2.00 8.27 -22.89
CA ASN A 50 1.75 7.98 -24.31
C ASN A 50 1.87 9.22 -25.22
N TYR A 51 1.79 10.41 -24.65
CA TYR A 51 1.91 11.68 -25.36
C TYR A 51 3.17 12.47 -24.99
N ASP A 52 4.19 11.80 -24.41
CA ASP A 52 5.50 12.35 -24.08
C ASP A 52 5.50 13.64 -23.21
N PHE A 53 4.63 13.68 -22.20
CA PHE A 53 4.62 14.78 -21.24
C PHE A 53 5.88 14.74 -20.35
N SER A 54 6.47 15.90 -20.14
CA SER A 54 7.57 16.07 -19.18
C SER A 54 7.09 15.91 -17.73
N ASP A 55 8.01 15.59 -16.82
CA ASP A 55 7.73 15.49 -15.39
C ASP A 55 7.09 16.76 -14.81
N THR A 56 7.53 17.92 -15.29
CA THR A 56 7.00 19.22 -14.87
C THR A 56 5.56 19.40 -15.31
N GLU A 57 5.23 19.03 -16.55
CA GLU A 57 3.85 19.09 -17.07
C GLU A 57 2.93 18.13 -16.28
N ILE A 58 3.39 16.91 -16.01
CA ILE A 58 2.66 15.92 -15.21
C ILE A 58 2.42 16.43 -13.78
N TYR A 59 3.44 17.04 -13.16
CA TYR A 59 3.32 17.62 -11.83
C TYR A 59 2.25 18.71 -11.77
N HIS A 60 2.25 19.66 -12.69
CA HIS A 60 1.28 20.75 -12.73
C HIS A 60 -0.14 20.25 -13.01
N LEU A 61 -0.29 19.31 -13.93
CA LEU A 61 -1.59 18.70 -14.21
C LEU A 61 -2.14 17.92 -13.01
N ASN A 62 -1.27 17.22 -12.29
CA ASN A 62 -1.67 16.54 -11.04
C ASN A 62 -2.07 17.54 -9.94
N LYS A 63 -1.39 18.69 -9.86
CA LYS A 63 -1.77 19.77 -8.94
C LYS A 63 -3.17 20.29 -9.24
N PHE A 64 -3.49 20.54 -10.50
CA PHE A 64 -4.86 20.87 -10.95
C PHE A 64 -5.88 19.83 -10.48
N ARG A 65 -5.61 18.52 -10.71
CA ARG A 65 -6.48 17.43 -10.25
C ARG A 65 -6.69 17.45 -8.73
N ILE A 66 -5.64 17.70 -7.95
CA ILE A 66 -5.71 17.82 -6.47
C ILE A 66 -6.58 18.99 -6.07
N HIS A 67 -6.41 20.16 -6.68
CA HIS A 67 -7.25 21.33 -6.41
C HIS A 67 -8.73 21.04 -6.69
N CYS A 68 -9.05 20.40 -7.83
CA CYS A 68 -10.41 19.98 -8.13
C CYS A 68 -11.00 19.05 -7.05
N ASN A 69 -10.22 18.09 -6.55
CA ASN A 69 -10.67 17.19 -5.50
C ASN A 69 -10.91 17.91 -4.16
N ARG A 70 -10.03 18.84 -3.76
CA ARG A 70 -10.21 19.66 -2.54
C ARG A 70 -11.50 20.47 -2.60
N ILE A 71 -11.78 21.11 -3.72
CA ILE A 71 -13.01 21.90 -3.94
C ILE A 71 -14.26 21.00 -3.84
N ARG A 72 -14.24 19.81 -4.42
CA ARG A 72 -15.34 18.83 -4.33
C ARG A 72 -15.60 18.35 -2.91
N GLN A 73 -14.57 18.29 -2.08
CA GLN A 73 -14.65 17.92 -0.66
C GLN A 73 -15.00 19.10 0.25
N ASN A 74 -15.38 20.26 -0.31
CA ASN A 74 -15.63 21.52 0.41
C ASN A 74 -14.45 21.99 1.29
N ARG A 75 -13.22 21.66 0.87
CA ARG A 75 -11.98 22.18 1.46
C ARG A 75 -11.59 23.50 0.78
N ASP A 76 -10.43 24.06 1.14
CA ASP A 76 -9.94 25.34 0.66
C ASP A 76 -10.10 25.55 -0.86
N ILE A 77 -10.58 26.73 -1.24
CA ILE A 77 -10.68 27.16 -2.64
C ILE A 77 -9.33 27.79 -3.03
N PRO A 78 -8.66 27.30 -4.09
CA PRO A 78 -7.43 27.89 -4.59
C PRO A 78 -7.59 29.36 -4.93
N SER A 79 -6.50 30.12 -4.86
CA SER A 79 -6.48 31.53 -5.27
C SER A 79 -6.81 31.67 -6.78
N TYR A 80 -7.16 32.89 -7.19
CA TYR A 80 -7.38 33.16 -8.63
C TYR A 80 -6.09 32.97 -9.45
N GLU A 81 -4.95 33.25 -8.85
CA GLU A 81 -3.65 33.01 -9.47
C GLU A 81 -3.42 31.49 -9.66
N ASP A 82 -3.67 30.66 -8.64
CA ASP A 82 -3.61 29.21 -8.76
C ASP A 82 -4.55 28.68 -9.86
N TYR A 83 -5.75 29.26 -9.95
CA TYR A 83 -6.70 28.94 -11.01
C TYR A 83 -6.15 29.20 -12.41
N LEU A 84 -5.42 30.29 -12.63
CA LEU A 84 -4.83 30.59 -13.95
C LEU A 84 -3.72 29.60 -14.32
N TYR A 85 -2.87 29.21 -13.36
CA TYR A 85 -1.86 28.16 -13.58
C TYR A 85 -2.49 26.79 -13.84
N ASP A 86 -3.55 26.46 -13.14
CA ASP A 86 -4.29 25.21 -13.34
C ASP A 86 -5.00 25.18 -14.70
N LEU A 87 -5.58 26.30 -15.10
CA LEU A 87 -6.16 26.48 -16.43
C LEU A 87 -5.12 26.33 -17.53
N LYS A 88 -3.91 26.89 -17.32
CA LYS A 88 -2.78 26.71 -18.24
C LYS A 88 -2.41 25.23 -18.36
N SER A 89 -2.22 24.54 -17.25
CA SER A 89 -1.84 23.12 -17.25
C SER A 89 -2.85 22.24 -17.98
N LEU A 90 -4.15 22.49 -17.78
CA LEU A 90 -5.21 21.80 -18.52
C LEU A 90 -5.21 22.19 -20.02
N SER A 91 -4.96 23.45 -20.35
CA SER A 91 -4.93 23.91 -21.74
C SER A 91 -3.74 23.30 -22.50
N ASP A 92 -2.56 23.26 -21.88
CA ASP A 92 -1.36 22.60 -22.42
C ASP A 92 -1.62 21.09 -22.63
N PHE A 93 -2.28 20.43 -21.69
CA PHE A 93 -2.68 19.02 -21.77
C PHE A 93 -3.61 18.79 -22.99
N ILE A 94 -4.64 19.61 -23.16
CA ILE A 94 -5.56 19.50 -24.29
C ILE A 94 -4.84 19.76 -25.62
N ALA A 95 -4.03 20.82 -25.69
CA ALA A 95 -3.30 21.17 -26.89
C ALA A 95 -2.39 20.03 -27.37
N LYS A 96 -1.68 19.40 -26.44
CA LYS A 96 -0.74 18.30 -26.73
C LYS A 96 -1.45 17.02 -27.17
N ILE A 97 -2.56 16.67 -26.52
CA ILE A 97 -3.34 15.44 -26.87
C ILE A 97 -4.00 15.55 -28.23
N TYR A 98 -4.54 16.71 -28.56
CA TYR A 98 -5.28 16.89 -29.82
C TYR A 98 -4.46 17.54 -30.94
N GLY A 99 -3.20 17.89 -30.69
CA GLY A 99 -2.32 18.53 -31.67
C GLY A 99 -2.82 19.90 -32.15
N ARG A 100 -3.55 20.64 -31.30
CA ARG A 100 -4.14 21.93 -31.63
C ARG A 100 -3.61 23.02 -30.72
N PRO A 101 -3.25 24.21 -31.25
CA PRO A 101 -2.76 25.32 -30.43
C PRO A 101 -3.86 25.84 -29.50
N ILE A 102 -3.42 26.41 -28.37
CA ILE A 102 -4.31 27.12 -27.45
C ILE A 102 -4.87 28.37 -28.16
N PRO A 103 -6.20 28.61 -28.12
CA PRO A 103 -6.79 29.82 -28.73
C PRO A 103 -6.16 31.10 -28.19
N GLU A 104 -5.88 32.06 -29.08
CA GLU A 104 -5.18 33.31 -28.71
C GLU A 104 -5.87 34.09 -27.59
N ASN A 105 -7.20 34.19 -27.64
CA ASN A 105 -7.99 34.86 -26.60
C ASN A 105 -7.88 34.19 -25.20
N LEU A 106 -7.53 32.91 -25.15
CA LEU A 106 -7.26 32.22 -23.88
C LEU A 106 -5.80 32.40 -23.50
N LYS A 107 -4.89 32.32 -24.45
CA LYS A 107 -3.45 32.45 -24.26
C LYS A 107 -3.04 33.77 -23.64
N GLU A 108 -3.72 34.86 -24.04
CA GLU A 108 -3.51 36.22 -23.46
C GLU A 108 -3.83 36.31 -21.95
N CYS A 109 -4.74 35.45 -21.48
CA CYS A 109 -5.14 35.40 -20.07
C CYS A 109 -4.27 34.46 -19.23
N LEU A 110 -3.45 33.60 -19.85
CA LEU A 110 -2.65 32.59 -19.15
C LEU A 110 -1.29 33.14 -18.73
N PRO A 111 -0.72 32.66 -17.62
CA PRO A 111 0.63 33.02 -17.21
C PRO A 111 1.66 32.64 -18.27
N HIS A 112 2.59 33.57 -18.61
CA HIS A 112 3.65 33.30 -19.60
C HIS A 112 4.66 32.24 -19.09
N ALA A 113 5.00 32.31 -17.79
CA ALA A 113 5.92 31.35 -17.17
C ALA A 113 5.17 30.14 -16.62
N THR A 114 5.81 28.99 -16.62
CA THR A 114 5.42 27.86 -15.74
C THR A 114 5.74 28.27 -14.31
N ARG A 115 4.84 27.94 -13.38
CA ARG A 115 5.12 28.15 -11.94
C ARG A 115 6.43 27.44 -11.61
N SER A 116 7.42 28.18 -11.13
CA SER A 116 8.68 27.57 -10.69
C SER A 116 8.35 26.56 -9.60
N ILE A 117 8.81 25.33 -9.78
CA ILE A 117 8.92 24.40 -8.68
C ILE A 117 10.05 24.99 -7.85
N THR A 118 9.69 25.77 -6.84
CA THR A 118 10.67 26.19 -5.86
C THR A 118 11.18 24.90 -5.24
N SER A 119 12.42 24.56 -5.54
CA SER A 119 13.23 23.68 -4.71
C SER A 119 13.39 24.44 -3.38
N ALA A 120 12.37 24.32 -2.51
CA ALA A 120 12.54 24.73 -1.14
C ALA A 120 13.72 23.91 -0.61
N ASP A 121 14.81 24.63 -0.34
CA ASP A 121 16.02 24.22 0.36
C ASP A 121 16.17 22.71 0.57
N TYR A 122 16.63 22.00 -0.45
CA TYR A 122 17.03 20.62 -0.36
C TYR A 122 18.38 20.55 0.36
N ALA A 123 18.35 20.65 1.68
CA ALA A 123 19.28 19.84 2.45
C ALA A 123 18.83 18.39 2.21
N PRO A 124 19.69 17.46 1.80
CA PRO A 124 19.28 16.09 1.55
C PRO A 124 18.68 15.54 2.84
N ASP A 125 17.39 15.13 2.78
CA ASP A 125 16.75 14.46 3.89
C ASP A 125 17.54 13.20 4.20
N ILE A 126 17.99 13.04 5.43
CA ILE A 126 18.76 11.87 5.84
C ILE A 126 17.85 10.81 6.47
N ASN A 127 18.21 9.56 6.25
CA ASN A 127 17.63 8.44 6.97
C ASN A 127 18.66 7.96 8.00
N ILE A 128 18.28 7.90 9.27
CA ILE A 128 19.24 7.61 10.35
C ILE A 128 18.61 6.76 11.44
N ARG A 129 19.39 5.81 11.98
CA ARG A 129 19.01 4.97 13.09
C ARG A 129 19.43 5.57 14.41
N ILE A 130 18.56 5.48 15.40
CA ILE A 130 18.72 6.05 16.74
C ILE A 130 18.38 5.00 17.80
N THR A 131 19.19 4.94 18.84
CA THR A 131 18.85 4.23 20.09
C THR A 131 18.31 5.24 21.10
N VAL A 132 17.09 5.06 21.57
CA VAL A 132 16.42 5.97 22.51
C VAL A 132 17.03 5.86 23.90
N SER A 133 17.38 7.01 24.48
CA SER A 133 17.82 7.14 25.88
C SER A 133 16.70 7.64 26.78
N SER A 134 16.00 8.72 26.36
CA SER A 134 14.87 9.27 27.10
C SER A 134 13.91 10.03 26.16
N TRP A 135 12.72 10.32 26.66
CA TRP A 135 11.73 11.09 25.89
C TRP A 135 10.79 11.85 26.84
N ASP A 136 10.24 12.93 26.32
CA ASP A 136 9.18 13.70 26.95
C ASP A 136 8.08 14.04 25.92
N LYS A 137 7.20 14.99 26.23
CA LYS A 137 6.10 15.38 25.36
C LYS A 137 6.55 16.15 24.11
N ASP A 138 7.74 16.72 24.12
CA ASP A 138 8.23 17.60 23.09
C ASP A 138 9.35 16.96 22.27
N PHE A 139 10.17 16.10 22.89
CA PHE A 139 11.40 15.59 22.29
C PHE A 139 11.67 14.14 22.64
N ILE A 140 12.33 13.46 21.73
CA ILE A 140 13.00 12.18 21.97
C ILE A 140 14.51 12.45 21.95
N THR A 141 15.25 11.82 22.84
CA THR A 141 16.70 11.91 22.87
C THR A 141 17.34 10.55 22.77
N GLY A 142 18.50 10.45 22.17
CA GLY A 142 19.18 9.18 21.98
C GLY A 142 20.54 9.31 21.30
N TYR A 143 21.08 8.19 20.88
CA TYR A 143 22.38 8.06 20.25
C TYR A 143 22.23 7.56 18.81
N THR A 144 23.03 8.09 17.90
CA THR A 144 23.06 7.60 16.51
C THR A 144 23.78 6.25 16.41
N GLU A 145 23.38 5.40 15.46
CA GLU A 145 24.01 4.10 15.23
C GLU A 145 25.47 4.23 14.77
N ASP A 146 25.76 5.25 13.95
CA ASP A 146 27.09 5.45 13.35
C ASP A 146 28.14 5.90 14.36
N ASP A 147 27.72 6.61 15.40
CA ASP A 147 28.59 7.07 16.48
C ASP A 147 27.82 7.15 17.81
N ASN A 148 27.97 6.12 18.64
CA ASN A 148 27.32 6.05 19.96
C ASN A 148 27.72 7.21 20.90
N SER A 149 28.72 8.02 20.55
CA SER A 149 29.08 9.23 21.28
C SER A 149 28.26 10.44 20.93
N VAL A 150 27.56 10.41 19.77
CA VAL A 150 26.74 11.54 19.30
C VAL A 150 25.34 11.45 19.88
N PHE A 151 25.09 12.29 20.87
CA PHE A 151 23.77 12.46 21.47
C PHE A 151 22.93 13.41 20.63
N VAL A 152 21.74 12.99 20.23
CA VAL A 152 20.85 13.77 19.39
C VAL A 152 19.52 14.05 20.06
N LYS A 153 18.93 15.19 19.71
CA LYS A 153 17.59 15.60 20.13
C LYS A 153 16.67 15.58 18.92
N ILE A 154 15.51 14.96 19.05
CA ILE A 154 14.57 14.72 17.96
C ILE A 154 13.27 15.47 18.27
N ASP A 155 12.88 16.41 17.40
CA ASP A 155 11.57 17.05 17.41
C ASP A 155 10.66 16.29 16.45
N TYR A 156 9.76 15.47 17.00
CA TYR A 156 8.86 14.63 16.23
C TYR A 156 7.54 15.32 15.85
N HIS A 157 7.36 16.61 16.23
CA HIS A 157 6.15 17.40 15.89
C HIS A 157 6.32 18.27 14.66
N LYS A 158 7.51 18.79 14.43
CA LYS A 158 7.75 19.93 13.53
C LYS A 158 7.36 19.69 12.08
N TYR A 159 7.63 18.51 11.54
CA TYR A 159 7.25 18.12 10.18
C TYR A 159 6.14 17.07 10.14
N ALA A 160 5.69 16.62 11.31
CA ALA A 160 4.52 15.79 11.42
C ALA A 160 3.26 16.58 11.04
N GLN A 161 2.56 16.19 10.01
CA GLN A 161 1.29 16.80 9.64
C GLN A 161 0.21 16.33 10.63
N ASN A 162 -0.50 17.27 11.27
CA ASN A 162 -1.62 16.96 12.17
C ASN A 162 -1.26 16.08 13.38
N ASN A 163 -0.07 16.24 13.97
CA ASN A 163 0.42 15.45 15.11
C ASN A 163 0.44 13.94 14.85
N ASP A 164 0.68 13.53 13.62
CA ASP A 164 0.65 12.12 13.19
C ASP A 164 1.71 11.24 13.89
N LEU A 165 2.71 11.83 14.55
CA LEU A 165 3.77 11.11 15.28
C LEU A 165 3.61 11.10 16.80
N ASP A 166 2.60 11.75 17.37
CA ASP A 166 2.38 11.80 18.83
C ASP A 166 2.28 10.40 19.45
N TYR A 167 1.67 9.46 18.72
CA TYR A 167 1.51 8.07 19.17
C TYR A 167 2.85 7.36 19.43
N ILE A 168 3.97 7.87 18.95
CA ILE A 168 5.25 7.18 19.05
C ILE A 168 5.71 7.07 20.53
N THR A 169 5.40 8.07 21.34
CA THR A 169 5.75 8.08 22.76
C THR A 169 5.11 6.95 23.54
N ASP A 170 3.90 6.51 23.13
CA ASP A 170 3.22 5.36 23.74
C ASP A 170 3.93 4.02 23.45
N LEU A 171 4.78 4.00 22.42
CA LEU A 171 5.50 2.80 22.02
C LEU A 171 6.86 2.68 22.68
N LEU A 172 7.46 3.81 23.12
CA LEU A 172 8.85 3.85 23.56
C LEU A 172 9.11 3.09 24.86
N ALA A 173 10.32 2.61 24.97
CA ALA A 173 10.99 2.14 26.17
C ALA A 173 12.47 2.55 26.06
N GLU A 174 13.20 2.50 27.15
CA GLU A 174 14.64 2.70 27.12
C GLU A 174 15.31 1.68 26.20
N ASN A 175 16.29 2.13 25.43
CA ASN A 175 16.98 1.34 24.40
C ASN A 175 16.12 0.91 23.19
N THR A 176 14.93 1.50 23.01
CA THR A 176 14.13 1.33 21.78
C THR A 176 14.93 1.78 20.57
N GLN A 177 14.92 0.97 19.51
CA GLN A 177 15.52 1.32 18.23
C GLN A 177 14.50 2.05 17.37
N LEU A 178 14.90 3.21 16.84
CA LEU A 178 14.08 3.98 15.89
C LEU A 178 14.84 4.17 14.59
N TYR A 179 14.15 4.13 13.47
CA TYR A 179 14.67 4.60 12.19
C TYR A 179 13.92 5.86 11.79
N LEU A 180 14.64 6.96 11.72
CA LEU A 180 14.10 8.26 11.35
C LEU A 180 14.20 8.41 9.83
N LEU A 181 13.07 8.68 9.17
CA LEU A 181 12.99 8.79 7.72
C LEU A 181 12.81 10.25 7.30
N ASN A 182 13.45 10.63 6.19
CA ASN A 182 13.37 11.96 5.60
C ASN A 182 13.63 13.05 6.66
N THR A 183 14.72 12.89 7.41
CA THR A 183 15.03 13.72 8.57
C THR A 183 15.79 14.95 8.16
N LYS A 184 15.28 16.13 8.51
CA LYS A 184 15.98 17.42 8.38
C LYS A 184 16.73 17.71 9.68
N ILE A 185 17.97 18.16 9.54
CA ILE A 185 18.77 18.63 10.68
C ILE A 185 18.72 20.14 10.69
N GLU A 186 18.24 20.72 11.77
CA GLU A 186 18.21 22.16 11.96
C GLU A 186 19.60 22.73 12.28
N LYS A 187 19.75 24.05 12.16
CA LYS A 187 21.02 24.75 12.49
C LYS A 187 21.46 24.56 13.94
N ASN A 188 20.53 24.29 14.85
CA ASN A 188 20.78 24.00 16.27
C ASN A 188 21.06 22.51 16.56
N GLY A 189 21.15 21.67 15.51
CA GLY A 189 21.43 20.24 15.63
C GLY A 189 20.21 19.38 16.00
N ILE A 190 18.99 19.92 16.00
CA ILE A 190 17.76 19.16 16.23
C ILE A 190 17.38 18.38 14.98
N PHE A 191 17.06 17.10 15.15
CA PHE A 191 16.61 16.17 14.12
C PHE A 191 15.08 16.24 14.01
N CYS A 192 14.55 16.49 12.83
CA CYS A 192 13.12 16.63 12.58
C CYS A 192 12.69 15.62 11.51
N PRO A 193 12.26 14.41 11.87
CA PRO A 193 11.86 13.38 10.93
C PRO A 193 10.48 13.65 10.35
N GLU A 194 10.26 13.21 9.11
CA GLU A 194 8.93 13.14 8.50
C GLU A 194 8.17 11.89 8.95
N GLN A 195 8.90 10.78 9.17
CA GLN A 195 8.36 9.49 9.62
C GLN A 195 9.33 8.82 10.59
N ILE A 196 8.78 7.99 11.48
CA ILE A 196 9.55 7.20 12.44
C ILE A 196 9.12 5.75 12.34
N ILE A 197 10.09 4.84 12.19
CA ILE A 197 9.89 3.40 12.22
C ILE A 197 10.36 2.88 13.58
N TYR A 198 9.44 2.26 14.29
CA TYR A 198 9.68 1.63 15.60
C TYR A 198 10.25 0.24 15.41
N GLU A 199 11.36 -0.07 16.07
CA GLU A 199 12.01 -1.38 16.06
C GLU A 199 12.16 -1.94 14.63
N PRO A 200 13.01 -1.33 13.80
CA PRO A 200 13.16 -1.68 12.40
C PRO A 200 13.67 -3.09 12.16
N ASP A 201 14.42 -3.68 13.11
CA ASP A 201 14.93 -5.04 12.99
C ASP A 201 13.83 -6.11 13.09
N TYR A 202 12.69 -5.77 13.67
CA TYR A 202 11.52 -6.63 13.60
C TYR A 202 10.87 -6.53 12.21
N LEU A 203 11.39 -7.32 11.28
CA LEU A 203 10.86 -7.35 9.90
C LEU A 203 9.43 -7.92 9.89
N LEU A 204 8.48 -7.08 9.48
CA LEU A 204 7.08 -7.47 9.37
C LEU A 204 6.72 -7.78 7.91
N GLU A 205 6.00 -8.87 7.69
CA GLU A 205 5.51 -9.23 6.35
C GLU A 205 4.53 -8.18 5.83
N ILE A 206 4.74 -7.73 4.59
CA ILE A 206 3.86 -6.77 3.91
C ILE A 206 2.42 -7.30 3.87
N SER A 207 2.24 -8.58 3.58
CA SER A 207 0.93 -9.22 3.59
C SER A 207 0.25 -9.19 4.96
N THR A 208 1.00 -9.23 6.05
CA THR A 208 0.47 -9.12 7.41
C THR A 208 -0.11 -7.73 7.67
N ILE A 209 0.63 -6.69 7.29
CA ILE A 209 0.15 -5.30 7.44
C ILE A 209 -1.13 -5.09 6.62
N ALA A 210 -1.12 -5.54 5.36
CA ALA A 210 -2.27 -5.43 4.47
C ALA A 210 -3.52 -6.15 5.02
N ARG A 211 -3.35 -7.35 5.59
CA ARG A 211 -4.45 -8.12 6.20
C ARG A 211 -4.99 -7.51 7.49
N CYS A 212 -4.18 -6.74 8.22
CA CYS A 212 -4.67 -5.97 9.38
C CYS A 212 -5.59 -4.83 8.99
N TRP A 213 -5.52 -4.37 7.75
CA TRP A 213 -6.34 -3.29 7.24
C TRP A 213 -7.72 -3.82 6.87
N LYS A 214 -8.68 -3.61 7.74
CA LYS A 214 -10.05 -4.06 7.55
C LYS A 214 -10.97 -2.87 7.26
N GLU A 215 -12.08 -3.12 6.58
CA GLU A 215 -13.10 -2.11 6.33
C GLU A 215 -13.58 -1.44 7.63
N TYR A 216 -13.63 -2.20 8.72
CA TYR A 216 -14.07 -1.72 10.03
C TYR A 216 -12.95 -1.05 10.85
N GLY A 217 -11.68 -1.21 10.48
CA GLY A 217 -10.56 -0.55 11.17
C GLY A 217 -9.21 -1.23 10.98
N ASP A 218 -8.17 -0.45 11.18
CA ASP A 218 -6.75 -0.82 11.07
C ASP A 218 -6.13 -1.15 12.43
N HIS A 219 -6.82 -1.95 13.26
CA HIS A 219 -6.35 -2.30 14.60
C HIS A 219 -5.31 -3.44 14.58
N PRO A 220 -4.18 -3.35 15.35
CA PRO A 220 -3.17 -4.41 15.43
C PRO A 220 -3.71 -5.79 15.82
N CYS A 221 -4.73 -5.83 16.69
CA CYS A 221 -5.38 -7.08 17.11
C CYS A 221 -6.13 -7.81 15.98
N ASN A 222 -6.34 -7.20 14.81
CA ASN A 222 -6.80 -7.95 13.63
C ASN A 222 -5.80 -9.07 13.27
N TYR A 223 -4.49 -8.82 13.45
CA TYR A 223 -3.47 -9.84 13.27
C TYR A 223 -3.48 -10.88 14.39
N LEU A 224 -3.73 -10.47 15.64
CA LEU A 224 -3.89 -11.41 16.75
C LEU A 224 -5.06 -12.39 16.50
N LEU A 225 -6.22 -11.88 16.09
CA LEU A 225 -7.38 -12.71 15.78
C LEU A 225 -7.05 -13.73 14.68
N GLU A 226 -6.28 -13.34 13.67
CA GLU A 226 -5.84 -14.25 12.63
C GLU A 226 -4.89 -15.33 13.18
N LYS A 227 -3.95 -14.99 14.06
CA LYS A 227 -3.02 -15.94 14.69
C LYS A 227 -3.71 -16.98 15.56
N ILE A 228 -4.75 -16.60 16.28
CA ILE A 228 -5.48 -17.50 17.19
C ILE A 228 -6.64 -18.24 16.49
N SER A 229 -6.97 -17.86 15.27
CA SER A 229 -8.00 -18.55 14.48
C SER A 229 -7.48 -19.88 13.93
N PRO A 230 -8.32 -20.92 13.89
CA PRO A 230 -7.93 -22.18 13.28
C PRO A 230 -7.55 -22.01 11.81
N ALA A 231 -6.37 -22.51 11.43
CA ALA A 231 -5.98 -22.55 10.03
C ALA A 231 -6.85 -23.57 9.28
N ARG A 232 -7.60 -23.11 8.27
CA ARG A 232 -8.44 -23.95 7.42
C ARG A 232 -8.00 -23.86 5.98
N ASN A 233 -7.96 -24.99 5.30
CA ASN A 233 -7.77 -25.02 3.86
C ASN A 233 -9.13 -24.76 3.20
N THR A 234 -9.22 -23.71 2.40
CA THR A 234 -10.42 -23.33 1.67
C THR A 234 -10.26 -23.54 0.18
N SER A 235 -11.37 -23.72 -0.53
CA SER A 235 -11.38 -23.80 -2.00
C SER A 235 -10.76 -22.55 -2.64
N ALA A 236 -10.98 -21.37 -2.05
CA ALA A 236 -10.40 -20.10 -2.50
C ALA A 236 -8.87 -20.08 -2.35
N MET A 237 -8.30 -20.58 -1.24
CA MET A 237 -6.85 -20.71 -1.06
C MET A 237 -6.22 -21.68 -2.06
N LEU A 238 -6.87 -22.82 -2.27
CA LEU A 238 -6.39 -23.81 -3.25
C LEU A 238 -6.40 -23.22 -4.66
N LEU A 239 -7.46 -22.50 -5.03
CA LEU A 239 -7.57 -21.83 -6.31
C LEU A 239 -6.51 -20.72 -6.47
N GLY A 240 -6.20 -19.98 -5.40
CA GLY A 240 -5.14 -18.97 -5.38
C GLY A 240 -3.78 -19.59 -5.66
N ASN A 241 -3.43 -20.65 -4.94
CA ASN A 241 -2.16 -21.37 -5.15
C ASN A 241 -2.04 -21.95 -6.56
N LEU A 242 -3.13 -22.48 -7.11
CA LEU A 242 -3.15 -23.03 -8.48
C LEU A 242 -3.04 -21.90 -9.53
N ALA A 243 -3.69 -20.76 -9.29
CA ALA A 243 -3.58 -19.60 -10.19
C ALA A 243 -2.15 -19.02 -10.21
N GLY A 244 -1.46 -18.95 -9.07
CA GLY A 244 -0.03 -18.62 -9.01
C GLY A 244 0.80 -19.61 -9.84
N GLN A 245 0.59 -20.91 -9.65
CA GLN A 245 1.27 -21.93 -10.46
C GLN A 245 1.00 -21.76 -11.97
N PHE A 246 -0.22 -21.41 -12.37
CA PHE A 246 -0.53 -21.13 -13.79
C PHE A 246 0.24 -19.93 -14.33
N LEU A 247 0.39 -18.87 -13.52
CA LEU A 247 1.18 -17.69 -13.91
C LEU A 247 2.65 -18.07 -14.12
N ASP A 248 3.24 -18.76 -13.14
CA ASP A 248 4.63 -19.22 -13.20
C ASP A 248 4.89 -20.11 -14.40
N GLU A 249 4.04 -21.11 -14.63
CA GLU A 249 4.15 -22.02 -15.74
C GLU A 249 3.98 -21.30 -17.09
N THR A 250 3.06 -20.33 -17.18
CA THR A 250 2.82 -19.59 -18.43
C THR A 250 3.98 -18.66 -18.75
N ILE A 251 4.64 -18.07 -17.75
CA ILE A 251 5.81 -17.20 -17.96
C ILE A 251 7.04 -18.03 -18.32
N ASN A 252 7.29 -19.16 -17.63
CA ASN A 252 8.51 -19.93 -17.80
C ASN A 252 8.51 -20.82 -19.03
N THR A 253 7.37 -21.24 -19.54
CA THR A 253 7.26 -22.24 -20.62
C THR A 253 6.45 -21.71 -21.79
N GLN A 254 7.02 -21.83 -22.99
CA GLN A 254 6.33 -21.54 -24.26
C GLN A 254 5.66 -22.81 -24.85
N ASP A 255 6.02 -24.00 -24.36
CA ASP A 255 5.43 -25.24 -24.80
C ASP A 255 3.99 -25.38 -24.26
N LEU A 256 3.02 -25.22 -25.15
CA LEU A 256 1.60 -25.37 -24.85
C LEU A 256 1.21 -26.78 -24.41
N HIS A 257 2.02 -27.80 -24.76
CA HIS A 257 1.75 -29.19 -24.38
C HIS A 257 2.18 -29.44 -22.94
N GLU A 258 3.38 -28.99 -22.55
CA GLU A 258 3.85 -29.03 -21.16
C GLU A 258 2.97 -28.20 -20.23
N ASN A 259 2.54 -27.04 -20.69
CA ASN A 259 1.66 -26.12 -19.99
C ASN A 259 0.16 -26.42 -20.22
N SER A 260 -0.21 -27.66 -20.46
CA SER A 260 -1.64 -28.04 -20.57
C SER A 260 -2.32 -28.03 -19.21
N TYR A 261 -3.63 -27.69 -19.21
CA TYR A 261 -4.43 -27.71 -17.97
C TYR A 261 -4.31 -29.03 -17.21
N ASN A 262 -4.35 -30.16 -17.93
CA ASN A 262 -4.28 -31.50 -17.33
C ASN A 262 -2.93 -31.76 -16.64
N ASN A 263 -1.84 -31.30 -17.23
CA ASN A 263 -0.52 -31.46 -16.63
C ASN A 263 -0.35 -30.54 -15.41
N SER A 264 -0.79 -29.29 -15.51
CA SER A 264 -0.72 -28.33 -14.41
C SER A 264 -1.56 -28.75 -13.21
N ILE A 265 -2.81 -29.20 -13.43
CA ILE A 265 -3.69 -29.64 -12.35
C ILE A 265 -3.17 -30.93 -11.69
N LYS A 266 -2.58 -31.85 -12.47
CA LYS A 266 -1.97 -33.05 -11.94
C LYS A 266 -0.79 -32.72 -11.02
N ARG A 267 0.11 -31.86 -11.44
CA ARG A 267 1.23 -31.38 -10.61
C ARG A 267 0.73 -30.73 -9.32
N PHE A 268 -0.29 -29.86 -9.45
CA PHE A 268 -0.89 -29.20 -8.30
C PHE A 268 -1.49 -30.18 -7.28
N PHE A 269 -2.24 -31.17 -7.74
CA PHE A 269 -2.86 -32.17 -6.85
C PHE A 269 -1.83 -33.02 -6.13
N ILE A 270 -0.74 -33.39 -6.78
CA ILE A 270 0.37 -34.09 -6.14
C ILE A 270 1.01 -33.21 -5.06
N LYS A 271 1.33 -31.97 -5.38
CA LYS A 271 1.98 -31.03 -4.45
C LYS A 271 1.08 -30.63 -3.29
N SER A 272 -0.22 -30.54 -3.51
CA SER A 272 -1.20 -29.99 -2.55
C SER A 272 -2.14 -31.05 -1.97
N ALA A 273 -1.82 -32.37 -2.10
CA ALA A 273 -2.71 -33.45 -1.73
C ALA A 273 -3.29 -33.34 -0.32
N LEU A 274 -2.46 -33.07 0.70
CA LEU A 274 -2.90 -32.88 2.08
C LEU A 274 -3.84 -31.70 2.26
N LYS A 275 -3.56 -30.57 1.59
CA LYS A 275 -4.41 -29.39 1.64
C LYS A 275 -5.78 -29.64 1.00
N ILE A 276 -5.82 -30.45 -0.05
CA ILE A 276 -7.05 -30.81 -0.75
C ILE A 276 -7.92 -31.75 0.12
N ILE A 277 -7.31 -32.76 0.72
CA ILE A 277 -8.01 -33.70 1.58
C ILE A 277 -8.58 -33.02 2.84
N THR A 278 -7.88 -32.05 3.39
CA THR A 278 -8.30 -31.29 4.56
C THR A 278 -9.17 -30.08 4.25
N CYS A 279 -9.53 -29.87 2.99
CA CYS A 279 -10.48 -28.81 2.58
C CYS A 279 -11.91 -29.26 2.87
N GLU A 280 -12.56 -28.62 3.84
CA GLU A 280 -13.94 -28.93 4.23
C GLU A 280 -14.99 -28.39 3.23
N GLU A 281 -14.57 -27.50 2.33
CA GLU A 281 -15.46 -26.87 1.36
C GLU A 281 -15.67 -27.76 0.12
N SER A 282 -16.82 -27.59 -0.54
CA SER A 282 -17.12 -28.29 -1.80
C SER A 282 -16.20 -27.82 -2.94
N LEU A 283 -15.55 -28.75 -3.61
CA LEU A 283 -14.72 -28.52 -4.78
C LEU A 283 -15.45 -28.72 -6.12
N LYS A 284 -16.80 -28.75 -6.12
CA LYS A 284 -17.59 -29.01 -7.33
C LYS A 284 -17.24 -28.08 -8.49
N ASP A 285 -17.11 -26.78 -8.21
CA ASP A 285 -16.84 -25.75 -9.23
C ASP A 285 -15.34 -25.46 -9.39
N PHE A 286 -14.49 -26.13 -8.63
CA PHE A 286 -13.05 -25.86 -8.60
C PHE A 286 -12.40 -25.98 -9.98
N HIS A 287 -12.67 -27.08 -10.70
CA HIS A 287 -12.12 -27.30 -12.04
C HIS A 287 -12.59 -26.26 -13.06
N HIS A 288 -13.86 -25.85 -12.99
CA HIS A 288 -14.39 -24.81 -13.87
C HIS A 288 -13.68 -23.47 -13.61
N GLN A 289 -13.63 -23.05 -12.35
CA GLN A 289 -12.95 -21.81 -11.95
C GLN A 289 -11.45 -21.85 -12.29
N ALA A 290 -10.79 -22.98 -12.09
CA ALA A 290 -9.38 -23.14 -12.43
C ALA A 290 -9.12 -23.00 -13.94
N LYS A 291 -9.96 -23.59 -14.78
CA LYS A 291 -9.86 -23.45 -16.24
C LYS A 291 -10.04 -22.01 -16.69
N GLU A 292 -11.02 -21.28 -16.13
CA GLU A 292 -11.23 -19.87 -16.42
C GLU A 292 -10.03 -19.02 -15.98
N GLN A 293 -9.46 -19.28 -14.80
CA GLN A 293 -8.24 -18.60 -14.33
C GLN A 293 -7.07 -18.84 -15.29
N MET A 294 -6.83 -20.07 -15.68
CA MET A 294 -5.74 -20.40 -16.63
C MET A 294 -5.92 -19.70 -17.97
N LYS A 295 -7.16 -19.70 -18.51
CA LYS A 295 -7.49 -19.00 -19.76
C LYS A 295 -7.18 -17.50 -19.66
N ASN A 296 -7.60 -16.87 -18.57
CA ASN A 296 -7.36 -15.45 -18.35
C ASN A 296 -5.87 -15.14 -18.21
N ILE A 297 -5.14 -15.92 -17.39
CA ILE A 297 -3.69 -15.76 -17.18
C ILE A 297 -2.93 -15.86 -18.50
N ARG A 298 -3.25 -16.86 -19.33
CA ARG A 298 -2.65 -17.00 -20.66
C ARG A 298 -2.93 -15.79 -21.54
N ASN A 299 -4.19 -15.33 -21.57
CA ASN A 299 -4.55 -14.14 -22.32
C ASN A 299 -3.77 -12.90 -21.86
N PHE A 300 -3.53 -12.74 -20.55
CA PHE A 300 -2.71 -11.66 -20.02
C PHE A 300 -1.27 -11.76 -20.48
N VAL A 301 -0.63 -12.92 -20.29
CA VAL A 301 0.80 -13.11 -20.58
C VAL A 301 1.08 -13.08 -22.08
N GLU A 302 0.23 -13.71 -22.90
CA GLU A 302 0.48 -13.88 -24.33
C GLU A 302 0.03 -12.69 -25.19
N LYS A 303 -1.03 -11.96 -24.76
CA LYS A 303 -1.65 -10.92 -25.59
C LYS A 303 -1.60 -9.53 -24.96
N ILE A 304 -1.84 -9.41 -23.64
CA ILE A 304 -1.98 -8.11 -23.00
C ILE A 304 -0.62 -7.55 -22.60
N PHE A 305 0.25 -8.35 -21.99
CA PHE A 305 1.59 -7.91 -21.60
C PHE A 305 2.43 -7.32 -22.76
N PRO A 306 2.47 -7.94 -23.94
CA PRO A 306 3.20 -7.34 -25.08
C PRO A 306 2.61 -6.01 -25.58
N GLU A 307 1.33 -5.73 -25.31
CA GLU A 307 0.67 -4.49 -25.70
C GLU A 307 0.86 -3.35 -24.68
N ILE A 308 1.27 -3.68 -23.46
CA ILE A 308 1.56 -2.71 -22.43
C ILE A 308 3.01 -2.29 -22.55
N HIS A 309 3.26 -0.98 -22.67
CA HIS A 309 4.59 -0.44 -22.74
C HIS A 309 5.47 -0.98 -21.61
N ASN A 310 6.62 -1.58 -21.99
CA ASN A 310 7.68 -2.06 -21.12
C ASN A 310 7.43 -3.35 -20.33
N ILE A 311 6.37 -4.15 -20.54
CA ILE A 311 6.29 -5.49 -19.97
C ILE A 311 6.89 -6.49 -20.95
N GLU A 312 8.11 -6.93 -20.68
CA GLU A 312 8.85 -7.90 -21.49
C GLU A 312 8.92 -9.23 -20.74
N ARG A 313 8.29 -10.27 -21.31
CA ARG A 313 8.20 -11.60 -20.66
C ARG A 313 9.55 -12.14 -20.21
N ASP A 314 10.56 -12.01 -21.06
CA ASP A 314 11.90 -12.57 -20.83
C ASP A 314 12.67 -11.83 -19.72
N LYS A 315 12.18 -10.66 -19.31
CA LYS A 315 12.73 -9.83 -18.23
C LYS A 315 11.93 -9.90 -16.95
N LEU A 316 10.99 -10.81 -16.85
CA LEU A 316 10.17 -10.99 -15.66
C LEU A 316 10.84 -11.91 -14.65
N ILE A 317 10.90 -11.46 -13.41
CA ILE A 317 11.40 -12.21 -12.26
C ILE A 317 10.17 -12.64 -11.44
N LEU A 318 10.06 -13.95 -11.22
CA LEU A 318 8.97 -14.54 -10.46
C LEU A 318 9.32 -14.65 -8.97
N GLU A 319 8.38 -14.30 -8.13
CA GLU A 319 8.44 -14.43 -6.68
C GLU A 319 9.73 -13.88 -6.02
N PRO A 320 10.31 -12.72 -6.46
CA PRO A 320 11.47 -12.17 -5.78
C PRO A 320 11.12 -11.72 -4.36
N SER A 321 12.00 -12.04 -3.41
CA SER A 321 11.85 -11.70 -2.01
C SER A 321 12.78 -10.56 -1.63
N PHE A 322 12.26 -9.60 -0.86
CA PHE A 322 12.99 -8.40 -0.46
C PHE A 322 12.85 -8.12 1.03
N ILE A 323 13.88 -7.50 1.58
CA ILE A 323 13.95 -6.95 2.94
C ILE A 323 14.23 -5.46 2.81
N CYS A 324 13.54 -4.64 3.58
CA CYS A 324 13.84 -3.21 3.72
C CYS A 324 14.07 -2.89 5.20
N LYS A 325 15.32 -2.66 5.56
CA LYS A 325 15.73 -2.38 6.93
C LYS A 325 15.21 -1.02 7.43
N GLU A 326 15.15 -0.04 6.55
CA GLU A 326 14.70 1.32 6.85
C GLU A 326 13.23 1.34 7.28
N LEU A 327 12.42 0.49 6.67
CA LEU A 327 10.99 0.40 6.93
C LEU A 327 10.63 -0.74 7.91
N GLY A 328 11.59 -1.61 8.21
CA GLY A 328 11.34 -2.79 9.03
C GLY A 328 10.27 -3.72 8.44
N ILE A 329 10.28 -3.89 7.12
CA ILE A 329 9.34 -4.74 6.38
C ILE A 329 10.07 -5.71 5.47
N GLN A 330 9.39 -6.80 5.15
CA GLN A 330 9.83 -7.76 4.16
C GLN A 330 8.63 -8.28 3.36
N GLY A 331 8.89 -8.82 2.17
CA GLY A 331 7.83 -9.40 1.38
C GLY A 331 8.32 -10.02 0.09
N ARG A 332 7.46 -10.83 -0.51
CA ARG A 332 7.67 -11.51 -1.77
C ARG A 332 6.64 -10.99 -2.76
N VAL A 333 7.12 -10.42 -3.84
CA VAL A 333 6.30 -9.91 -4.95
C VAL A 333 6.00 -11.06 -5.90
N ASP A 334 4.79 -11.16 -6.45
CA ASP A 334 4.46 -12.25 -7.36
C ASP A 334 5.25 -12.13 -8.68
N LEU A 335 5.38 -10.91 -9.21
CA LEU A 335 6.09 -10.67 -10.47
C LEU A 335 6.72 -9.28 -10.50
N LEU A 336 7.97 -9.22 -10.92
CA LEU A 336 8.75 -8.00 -11.02
C LEU A 336 9.56 -8.01 -12.33
N GLN A 337 9.61 -6.89 -13.05
CA GLN A 337 10.53 -6.77 -14.18
C GLN A 337 11.95 -6.48 -13.69
N ASP A 338 12.96 -6.96 -14.42
CA ASP A 338 14.39 -6.89 -14.04
C ASP A 338 14.92 -5.47 -13.82
N ASN A 339 14.28 -4.46 -14.41
CA ASN A 339 14.58 -3.04 -14.19
C ASN A 339 13.91 -2.46 -12.93
N TYR A 340 13.17 -3.26 -12.16
CA TYR A 340 12.41 -2.91 -10.95
C TYR A 340 11.32 -1.83 -11.14
N LYS A 341 10.98 -1.48 -12.39
CA LYS A 341 10.02 -0.40 -12.69
C LYS A 341 8.57 -0.89 -12.82
N ILE A 342 8.39 -2.16 -13.11
CA ILE A 342 7.06 -2.78 -13.22
C ILE A 342 6.93 -3.86 -12.16
N LEU A 343 5.94 -3.70 -11.31
CA LEU A 343 5.59 -4.60 -10.24
C LEU A 343 4.16 -5.08 -10.45
N MET A 344 3.94 -6.39 -10.29
CA MET A 344 2.61 -6.98 -10.41
C MET A 344 2.34 -7.96 -9.26
N GLU A 345 1.13 -7.88 -8.73
CA GLU A 345 0.60 -8.79 -7.73
C GLU A 345 -0.65 -9.48 -8.28
N GLN A 346 -0.69 -10.80 -8.20
CA GLN A 346 -1.82 -11.60 -8.69
C GLN A 346 -2.83 -11.88 -7.57
N LYS A 347 -4.09 -11.76 -7.91
CA LYS A 347 -5.21 -12.11 -7.04
C LYS A 347 -6.21 -12.99 -7.79
N SER A 348 -6.44 -14.21 -7.28
CA SER A 348 -7.41 -15.16 -7.83
C SER A 348 -8.85 -14.87 -7.40
N GLY A 349 -9.03 -14.01 -6.39
CA GLY A 349 -10.32 -13.67 -5.80
C GLY A 349 -11.09 -12.60 -6.56
N LYS A 350 -12.19 -12.16 -5.93
CA LYS A 350 -13.01 -11.07 -6.48
C LYS A 350 -12.36 -9.72 -6.18
N ARG A 351 -12.45 -8.79 -7.16
CA ARG A 351 -12.29 -7.36 -6.92
C ARG A 351 -13.49 -6.80 -6.14
N ASP A 352 -13.45 -5.57 -5.72
CA ASP A 352 -14.61 -4.95 -5.07
C ASP A 352 -15.80 -4.91 -6.04
N ILE A 353 -16.92 -5.53 -5.63
CA ILE A 353 -18.09 -5.72 -6.49
C ILE A 353 -18.93 -4.45 -6.67
N TYR A 354 -18.81 -3.49 -5.75
CA TYR A 354 -19.60 -2.26 -5.77
C TYR A 354 -18.94 -1.18 -6.62
N THR A 355 -17.62 -1.08 -6.48
CA THR A 355 -16.84 -0.05 -7.18
C THR A 355 -16.18 -0.57 -8.45
N ASN A 356 -16.15 -1.89 -8.65
CA ASN A 356 -15.41 -2.58 -9.70
C ASN A 356 -13.90 -2.24 -9.70
N ARG A 357 -13.36 -1.90 -8.52
CA ARG A 357 -11.97 -1.51 -8.29
C ARG A 357 -11.24 -2.56 -7.44
N HIS A 358 -9.99 -2.27 -7.13
CA HIS A 358 -9.23 -3.07 -6.18
C HIS A 358 -9.88 -3.09 -4.80
N LYS A 359 -9.60 -4.14 -4.04
CA LYS A 359 -9.83 -4.13 -2.60
C LYS A 359 -8.74 -3.32 -1.92
N GLU A 360 -9.11 -2.61 -0.87
CA GLU A 360 -8.19 -1.72 -0.14
C GLU A 360 -6.97 -2.47 0.41
N GLU A 361 -7.15 -3.67 0.95
CA GLU A 361 -6.05 -4.52 1.42
C GLU A 361 -5.01 -4.85 0.32
N HIS A 362 -5.46 -5.09 -0.92
CA HIS A 362 -4.58 -5.36 -2.05
C HIS A 362 -3.82 -4.09 -2.48
N TYR A 363 -4.49 -2.94 -2.43
CA TYR A 363 -3.88 -1.66 -2.72
C TYR A 363 -2.79 -1.30 -1.71
N ILE A 364 -3.05 -1.53 -0.42
CA ILE A 364 -2.06 -1.33 0.65
C ILE A 364 -0.83 -2.22 0.44
N GLN A 365 -1.04 -3.47 0.06
CA GLN A 365 0.05 -4.39 -0.27
C GLN A 365 0.93 -3.83 -1.39
N MET A 366 0.32 -3.32 -2.45
CA MET A 366 1.02 -2.70 -3.58
C MET A 366 1.80 -1.45 -3.16
N LEU A 367 1.20 -0.58 -2.33
CA LEU A 367 1.86 0.62 -1.82
C LEU A 367 3.11 0.27 -1.00
N LEU A 368 3.05 -0.76 -0.16
CA LEU A 368 4.18 -1.21 0.64
C LEU A 368 5.29 -1.81 -0.21
N TYR A 369 4.97 -2.62 -1.22
CA TYR A 369 5.98 -3.13 -2.16
C TYR A 369 6.67 -2.00 -2.92
N ARG A 370 5.93 -1.02 -3.38
CA ARG A 370 6.49 0.14 -4.05
C ARG A 370 7.42 0.93 -3.13
N LEU A 371 7.01 1.16 -1.89
CA LEU A 371 7.82 1.84 -0.90
C LEU A 371 9.12 1.07 -0.63
N LEU A 372 9.03 -0.25 -0.46
CA LEU A 372 10.16 -1.15 -0.30
C LEU A 372 11.14 -1.04 -1.47
N LEU A 373 10.66 -1.09 -2.72
CA LEU A 373 11.50 -0.95 -3.91
C LEU A 373 12.12 0.45 -4.01
N SER A 374 11.38 1.49 -3.62
CA SER A 374 11.89 2.86 -3.59
C SER A 374 13.07 3.02 -2.63
N TYR A 375 12.97 2.48 -1.42
CA TYR A 375 14.05 2.54 -0.43
C TYR A 375 15.25 1.65 -0.83
N ASN A 376 15.00 0.43 -1.29
CA ASN A 376 16.09 -0.50 -1.61
C ASN A 376 16.86 -0.12 -2.88
N PHE A 377 16.18 0.42 -3.89
CA PHE A 377 16.76 0.64 -5.23
C PHE A 377 16.70 2.09 -5.69
N ASN A 378 16.31 3.01 -4.82
CA ASN A 378 16.16 4.44 -5.12
C ASN A 378 15.27 4.72 -6.37
N ILE A 379 14.23 3.92 -6.55
CA ILE A 379 13.30 4.05 -7.66
C ILE A 379 12.29 5.15 -7.32
N LYS A 380 12.27 6.19 -8.15
CA LYS A 380 11.30 7.27 -7.96
C LYS A 380 9.89 6.80 -8.30
N ASN A 381 8.93 7.29 -7.55
CA ASN A 381 7.51 6.97 -7.73
C ASN A 381 6.99 7.14 -9.17
N LYS A 382 7.51 8.11 -9.90
CA LYS A 382 7.15 8.40 -11.29
C LYS A 382 7.68 7.38 -12.30
N ASP A 383 8.74 6.66 -11.95
CA ASP A 383 9.45 5.72 -12.83
C ASP A 383 8.95 4.29 -12.66
N SER A 384 7.99 4.05 -11.76
CA SER A 384 7.44 2.72 -11.51
C SER A 384 5.94 2.62 -11.79
N GLU A 385 5.53 1.49 -12.34
CA GLU A 385 4.14 1.10 -12.57
C GLU A 385 3.78 -0.11 -11.74
N GLN A 386 2.56 -0.11 -11.22
CA GLN A 386 2.07 -1.17 -10.34
C GLN A 386 0.76 -1.72 -10.87
N TYR A 387 0.74 -3.02 -11.06
CA TYR A 387 -0.43 -3.72 -11.58
C TYR A 387 -0.97 -4.72 -10.57
N LEU A 388 -2.29 -4.69 -10.36
CA LEU A 388 -3.03 -5.78 -9.77
C LEU A 388 -3.64 -6.64 -10.86
N LEU A 389 -3.33 -7.93 -10.86
CA LEU A 389 -3.86 -8.90 -11.80
C LEU A 389 -4.95 -9.74 -11.12
N TYR A 390 -6.21 -9.39 -11.31
CA TYR A 390 -7.34 -10.22 -10.88
C TYR A 390 -7.62 -11.31 -11.90
N SER A 391 -6.93 -12.43 -11.81
CA SER A 391 -6.98 -13.53 -12.78
C SER A 391 -8.36 -14.18 -12.95
N LYS A 392 -9.29 -13.92 -12.03
CA LYS A 392 -10.69 -14.31 -12.16
C LYS A 392 -11.41 -13.66 -13.36
N TYR A 393 -10.97 -12.48 -13.81
CA TYR A 393 -11.66 -11.68 -14.81
C TYR A 393 -10.84 -11.55 -16.09
N PRO A 394 -11.46 -11.60 -17.28
CA PRO A 394 -10.77 -11.38 -18.55
C PRO A 394 -10.16 -9.97 -18.69
N ASP A 395 -10.75 -8.98 -17.99
CA ASP A 395 -10.34 -7.58 -17.90
C ASP A 395 -9.71 -7.28 -16.53
N GLY A 396 -9.08 -8.27 -15.91
CA GLY A 396 -8.64 -8.20 -14.52
C GLY A 396 -7.31 -7.48 -14.29
N LEU A 397 -6.62 -7.03 -15.32
CA LEU A 397 -5.40 -6.25 -15.16
C LEU A 397 -5.73 -4.80 -14.85
N MET A 398 -5.23 -4.32 -13.71
CA MET A 398 -5.53 -3.00 -13.19
C MET A 398 -4.25 -2.25 -12.87
N LEU A 399 -4.05 -1.08 -13.48
CA LEU A 399 -2.96 -0.17 -13.14
C LEU A 399 -3.33 0.62 -11.88
N GLU A 400 -2.48 0.53 -10.86
CA GLU A 400 -2.73 1.17 -9.58
C GLU A 400 -2.24 2.62 -9.52
N SER A 401 -2.88 3.40 -8.67
CA SER A 401 -2.50 4.79 -8.44
C SER A 401 -1.20 4.91 -7.65
N SER A 402 -0.52 6.02 -7.83
CA SER A 402 0.58 6.42 -6.95
C SER A 402 0.07 6.71 -5.53
N SER A 403 0.99 6.63 -4.58
CA SER A 403 0.74 6.78 -3.15
C SER A 403 -0.06 8.03 -2.76
N ASP A 404 -1.04 7.84 -1.88
CA ASP A 404 -1.54 8.89 -1.01
C ASP A 404 -0.58 9.01 0.19
N PRO A 405 0.11 10.15 0.39
CA PRO A 405 1.02 10.32 1.53
C PRO A 405 0.35 10.13 2.89
N ASN A 406 -0.94 10.51 3.02
CA ASN A 406 -1.67 10.34 4.27
C ASN A 406 -1.94 8.86 4.57
N LEU A 407 -2.33 8.11 3.54
CA LEU A 407 -2.52 6.67 3.66
C LEU A 407 -1.20 5.97 4.01
N MET A 408 -0.10 6.38 3.38
CA MET A 408 1.21 5.82 3.67
C MET A 408 1.62 6.02 5.14
N ARG A 409 1.40 7.23 5.70
CA ARG A 409 1.65 7.49 7.13
C ARG A 409 0.83 6.57 8.04
N LYS A 410 -0.46 6.39 7.73
CA LYS A 410 -1.33 5.47 8.49
C LYS A 410 -0.85 4.02 8.41
N ILE A 411 -0.39 3.57 7.25
CA ILE A 411 0.14 2.21 7.07
C ILE A 411 1.41 2.01 7.91
N LEU A 412 2.34 2.96 7.91
CA LEU A 412 3.56 2.89 8.73
C LEU A 412 3.25 2.97 10.23
N ARG A 413 2.28 3.78 10.64
CA ARG A 413 1.76 3.80 12.00
C ARG A 413 1.19 2.43 12.40
N LEU A 414 0.39 1.81 11.54
CA LEU A 414 -0.13 0.47 11.78
C LEU A 414 1.00 -0.55 11.92
N ARG A 415 2.03 -0.50 11.04
CA ARG A 415 3.22 -1.35 11.13
C ARG A 415 3.89 -1.22 12.52
N ASN A 416 4.12 -0.01 12.98
CA ASN A 416 4.74 0.25 14.28
C ASN A 416 3.90 -0.29 15.43
N ARG A 417 2.59 -0.09 15.41
CA ARG A 417 1.66 -0.62 16.42
C ARG A 417 1.63 -2.15 16.43
N ILE A 418 1.64 -2.81 15.26
CA ILE A 418 1.70 -4.28 15.19
C ILE A 418 2.98 -4.78 15.88
N VAL A 419 4.13 -4.16 15.60
CA VAL A 419 5.39 -4.56 16.22
C VAL A 419 5.36 -4.36 17.73
N LYS A 420 4.79 -3.25 18.23
CA LYS A 420 4.60 -3.05 19.68
C LYS A 420 3.77 -4.18 20.32
N TYR A 421 2.67 -4.58 19.65
CA TYR A 421 1.85 -5.67 20.16
C TYR A 421 2.61 -7.02 20.17
N GLU A 422 3.43 -7.28 19.16
CA GLU A 422 4.29 -8.48 19.14
C GLU A 422 5.26 -8.50 20.34
N MET A 423 5.80 -7.35 20.72
CA MET A 423 6.64 -7.24 21.92
C MET A 423 5.85 -7.44 23.21
N LEU A 424 4.67 -6.82 23.31
CA LEU A 424 3.77 -7.01 24.46
C LEU A 424 3.37 -8.48 24.64
N TYR A 425 3.18 -9.21 23.53
CA TYR A 425 2.91 -10.66 23.59
C TYR A 425 4.11 -11.43 24.15
N ALA A 426 5.32 -11.08 23.73
CA ALA A 426 6.54 -11.67 24.26
C ALA A 426 6.78 -11.33 25.75
N GLU A 427 6.29 -10.20 26.21
CA GLU A 427 6.32 -9.77 27.62
C GLU A 427 5.23 -10.42 28.49
N GLY A 428 4.25 -11.10 27.88
CA GLY A 428 3.20 -11.81 28.59
C GLY A 428 1.85 -11.06 28.70
N ALA A 429 1.70 -9.94 28.01
CA ALA A 429 0.48 -9.13 28.07
C ALA A 429 -0.74 -9.78 27.40
N ILE A 430 -0.58 -10.92 26.70
CA ILE A 430 -1.63 -11.55 25.92
C ILE A 430 -2.91 -11.84 26.72
N LYS A 431 -2.79 -12.25 27.98
CA LYS A 431 -3.94 -12.52 28.86
C LYS A 431 -4.78 -11.28 29.04
N ASN A 432 -4.16 -10.17 29.44
CA ASN A 432 -4.86 -8.91 29.66
C ASN A 432 -5.47 -8.35 28.36
N ILE A 433 -4.77 -8.49 27.24
CA ILE A 433 -5.26 -8.03 25.94
C ILE A 433 -6.53 -8.81 25.55
N LEU A 434 -6.55 -10.13 25.62
CA LEU A 434 -7.69 -10.94 25.23
C LEU A 434 -8.89 -10.85 26.19
N GLU A 435 -8.65 -10.60 27.48
CA GLU A 435 -9.70 -10.39 28.45
C GLU A 435 -10.45 -9.05 28.24
N ASN A 436 -9.75 -8.04 27.75
CA ASN A 436 -10.32 -6.69 27.58
C ASN A 436 -10.71 -6.37 26.13
N LEU A 437 -10.20 -7.11 25.12
CA LEU A 437 -10.47 -6.83 23.73
C LEU A 437 -11.95 -7.03 23.39
N THR A 438 -12.56 -5.99 22.84
CA THR A 438 -13.94 -5.99 22.38
C THR A 438 -14.03 -5.80 20.86
N PRO A 439 -15.08 -6.29 20.20
CA PRO A 439 -15.30 -6.02 18.77
C PRO A 439 -15.45 -4.53 18.46
N GLU A 440 -15.96 -3.75 19.41
CA GLU A 440 -16.17 -2.31 19.30
C GLU A 440 -14.84 -1.55 19.20
N GLU A 441 -13.80 -1.98 19.91
CA GLU A 441 -12.44 -1.42 19.81
C GLU A 441 -11.81 -1.68 18.45
N LEU A 442 -12.13 -2.81 17.83
CA LEU A 442 -11.67 -3.13 16.48
C LEU A 442 -12.37 -2.32 15.40
N ASN A 443 -13.61 -1.87 15.69
CA ASN A 443 -14.44 -1.10 14.76
C ASN A 443 -14.11 0.40 14.80
N ILE A 444 -12.85 0.75 14.58
CA ILE A 444 -12.36 2.15 14.60
C ILE A 444 -13.16 3.04 13.64
N ASN A 445 -13.60 2.49 12.51
CA ASN A 445 -14.36 3.21 11.48
C ASN A 445 -15.86 3.29 11.78
N ALA A 446 -16.31 2.89 12.98
CA ALA A 446 -17.70 2.92 13.46
C ALA A 446 -18.71 2.35 12.42
N LYS A 447 -18.38 1.23 11.79
CA LYS A 447 -19.24 0.58 10.79
C LYS A 447 -20.51 0.04 11.43
N THR A 448 -21.63 0.27 10.74
CA THR A 448 -22.98 -0.18 11.18
C THR A 448 -23.72 -0.90 10.04
N ASN A 449 -23.05 -1.12 8.91
CA ASN A 449 -23.62 -1.74 7.72
C ASN A 449 -23.93 -3.23 7.91
N VAL A 450 -24.58 -3.83 6.91
CA VAL A 450 -25.00 -5.24 6.94
C VAL A 450 -23.80 -6.18 7.05
N LEU A 451 -22.68 -5.84 6.38
CA LEU A 451 -21.45 -6.64 6.39
C LEU A 451 -20.90 -6.73 7.82
N TRP A 452 -20.80 -5.59 8.53
CA TRP A 452 -20.40 -5.57 9.93
C TRP A 452 -21.33 -6.40 10.82
N LYS A 453 -22.62 -6.08 10.79
CA LYS A 453 -23.60 -6.67 11.73
C LYS A 453 -23.81 -8.17 11.54
N LYS A 454 -23.85 -8.65 10.27
CA LYS A 454 -24.22 -10.05 9.99
C LYS A 454 -23.00 -10.98 9.83
N PHE A 455 -21.82 -10.45 9.55
CA PHE A 455 -20.67 -11.29 9.24
C PHE A 455 -19.44 -10.98 10.10
N GLN A 456 -18.99 -9.73 10.13
CA GLN A 456 -17.71 -9.39 10.79
C GLN A 456 -17.84 -9.44 12.32
N LEU A 457 -18.82 -8.76 12.89
CA LEU A 457 -19.06 -8.74 14.33
C LEU A 457 -19.32 -10.13 14.91
N PRO A 458 -20.22 -10.98 14.35
CA PRO A 458 -20.42 -12.35 14.85
C PRO A 458 -19.16 -13.20 14.78
N HIS A 459 -18.38 -13.07 13.71
CA HIS A 459 -17.12 -13.80 13.55
C HIS A 459 -16.09 -13.42 14.63
N ILE A 460 -15.90 -12.12 14.87
CA ILE A 460 -15.00 -11.62 15.92
C ILE A 460 -15.46 -12.12 17.29
N ARG A 461 -16.76 -11.99 17.59
CA ARG A 461 -17.32 -12.49 18.85
C ARG A 461 -17.11 -13.98 19.03
N GLN A 462 -17.28 -14.77 17.98
CA GLN A 462 -17.05 -16.21 18.04
C GLN A 462 -15.60 -16.54 18.42
N ILE A 463 -14.62 -15.86 17.83
CA ILE A 463 -13.20 -16.10 18.15
C ILE A 463 -12.92 -15.70 19.61
N LEU A 464 -13.33 -14.50 20.02
CA LEU A 464 -13.09 -13.99 21.38
C LEU A 464 -13.80 -14.81 22.44
N SER A 465 -15.02 -15.28 22.17
CA SER A 465 -15.81 -16.08 23.12
C SER A 465 -15.14 -17.38 23.52
N ILE A 466 -14.35 -17.99 22.64
CA ILE A 466 -13.59 -19.22 22.94
C ILE A 466 -12.65 -18.98 24.12
N TYR A 467 -11.88 -17.89 24.07
CA TYR A 467 -10.97 -17.54 25.14
C TYR A 467 -11.73 -17.02 26.39
N GLN A 468 -12.72 -16.14 26.20
CA GLN A 468 -13.46 -15.52 27.29
C GLN A 468 -14.23 -16.52 28.16
N ASN A 469 -14.76 -17.59 27.55
CA ASN A 469 -15.49 -18.65 28.21
C ASN A 469 -14.61 -19.80 28.74
N ALA A 470 -13.29 -19.78 28.45
CA ALA A 470 -12.35 -20.78 28.94
C ALA A 470 -12.17 -20.64 30.48
N SER A 471 -11.85 -21.77 31.14
CA SER A 471 -11.48 -21.77 32.55
C SER A 471 -10.19 -20.98 32.84
N ASP A 472 -9.97 -20.57 34.06
CA ASP A 472 -8.75 -19.85 34.44
C ASP A 472 -7.47 -20.66 34.15
N LEU A 473 -7.54 -21.99 34.31
CA LEU A 473 -6.42 -22.87 33.99
C LEU A 473 -6.12 -22.88 32.49
N GLU A 474 -7.12 -22.98 31.64
CA GLU A 474 -6.98 -22.96 30.18
C GLU A 474 -6.45 -21.60 29.72
N LYS A 475 -6.98 -20.49 30.26
CA LYS A 475 -6.49 -19.12 29.97
C LYS A 475 -5.01 -18.97 30.36
N CYS A 476 -4.64 -19.47 31.55
CA CYS A 476 -3.27 -19.41 32.01
C CYS A 476 -2.33 -20.25 31.14
N TYR A 477 -2.75 -21.46 30.78
CA TYR A 477 -2.00 -22.36 29.90
C TYR A 477 -1.79 -21.73 28.52
N PHE A 478 -2.86 -21.25 27.91
CA PHE A 478 -2.81 -20.58 26.61
C PHE A 478 -1.89 -19.35 26.66
N ALA A 479 -2.05 -18.49 27.65
CA ALA A 479 -1.25 -17.27 27.76
C ALA A 479 0.26 -17.57 27.90
N ARG A 480 0.63 -18.58 28.72
CA ARG A 480 2.03 -18.98 28.87
C ARG A 480 2.61 -19.57 27.59
N LEU A 481 1.88 -20.44 26.91
CA LEU A 481 2.33 -21.03 25.65
C LEU A 481 2.47 -19.98 24.55
N PHE A 482 1.47 -19.09 24.41
CA PHE A 482 1.50 -18.01 23.44
C PHE A 482 2.67 -17.05 23.71
N THR A 483 2.91 -16.68 24.97
CA THR A 483 4.06 -15.86 25.38
C THR A 483 5.38 -16.53 25.04
N PHE A 484 5.51 -17.83 25.29
CA PHE A 484 6.71 -18.59 24.94
C PHE A 484 6.97 -18.54 23.44
N ILE A 485 5.96 -18.87 22.62
CA ILE A 485 6.06 -18.84 21.15
C ILE A 485 6.41 -17.41 20.66
N SER A 486 5.80 -16.38 21.27
CA SER A 486 6.07 -14.99 20.89
C SER A 486 7.50 -14.57 21.22
N LYS A 487 8.06 -15.04 22.34
CA LYS A 487 9.49 -14.83 22.71
C LYS A 487 10.43 -15.48 21.70
N GLU A 488 10.19 -16.74 21.36
CA GLU A 488 10.99 -17.46 20.38
C GLU A 488 10.92 -16.78 19.00
N HIS A 489 9.72 -16.34 18.60
CA HIS A 489 9.53 -15.62 17.35
C HIS A 489 10.23 -14.26 17.36
N LEU A 490 10.17 -13.52 18.45
CA LEU A 490 10.88 -12.26 18.60
C LEU A 490 12.40 -12.46 18.51
N LEU A 491 12.94 -13.45 19.22
CA LEU A 491 14.36 -13.78 19.18
C LEU A 491 14.82 -14.25 17.81
N ALA A 492 14.01 -15.03 17.11
CA ALA A 492 14.31 -15.46 15.75
C ALA A 492 14.39 -14.29 14.75
N LYS A 493 13.60 -13.23 14.97
CA LYS A 493 13.59 -12.05 14.09
C LYS A 493 14.69 -11.03 14.45
N THR A 494 14.90 -10.76 15.72
CA THR A 494 15.79 -9.66 16.18
C THR A 494 17.13 -10.15 16.71
N GLY A 495 17.31 -11.47 16.90
CA GLY A 495 18.50 -12.04 17.51
C GLY A 495 18.59 -11.75 19.01
N ASN A 496 19.72 -12.15 19.61
CA ASN A 496 20.01 -11.89 21.03
C ASN A 496 20.56 -10.48 21.29
N SER A 497 20.74 -9.66 20.27
CA SER A 497 21.44 -8.36 20.35
C SER A 497 20.78 -7.32 21.28
N ARG A 498 19.51 -7.49 21.63
CA ARG A 498 18.82 -6.62 22.61
C ARG A 498 19.27 -6.81 24.06
N ARG A 499 20.01 -7.88 24.40
CA ARG A 499 20.48 -8.16 25.75
C ARG A 499 21.96 -7.91 25.95
N CYS A 500 22.70 -7.59 24.92
CA CYS A 500 24.04 -7.06 25.05
C CYS A 500 23.92 -5.58 25.42
N SER A 501 23.55 -5.26 26.67
CA SER A 501 24.00 -4.01 27.24
C SER A 501 25.50 -3.98 27.02
N LEU A 502 25.98 -2.90 26.45
CA LEU A 502 27.41 -2.58 26.44
C LEU A 502 27.86 -2.48 27.91
N GLU A 503 28.35 -3.59 28.49
CA GLU A 503 29.24 -3.56 29.59
C GLU A 503 30.67 -3.32 29.08
#